data_25b49cc026de275587f58cf2b9087691
#
_entry.id   25b49cc026de275587f58cf2b9087691
#
_cell.length_a   1.000
_cell.length_b   1.000
_cell.length_c   1.000
_cell.angle_alpha   90.00
_cell.angle_beta   90.00
_cell.angle_gamma   90.00
#
_symmetry.space_group_name_H-M   'P 1'
#
loop_
_entity.id
_entity.type
_entity.pdbx_description
1 polymer ?
#
loop_
_entity_poly.entity_id
_entity_poly.type
_entity_poly.pdbx_seq_one_letter_code
_entity_poly.pdbx_strand_id
1 'polypeptide(L)'
;MPNNLAELKRIGLVNTLRSCRLFTGLPLPDLENIAAITISKALAKDEYLFHEGGPAHGFYIVQCGAVNVHRVSAGGKEQVIHVFRAGESFAEVALATATGYPADARALEATQVLLLQKDGILALLK
;
A
#
# COMPACT_ATOMS: atom_id res chain seq x y z
N MET A 1 31.31 8.51 2.54
CA MET A 1 30.39 7.57 2.65
C MET A 1 29.09 8.13 2.80
N PRO A 2 28.32 7.90 2.00
CA PRO A 2 27.07 8.38 2.09
C PRO A 2 26.36 7.52 2.97
N ASN A 3 25.98 7.81 3.87
CA ASN A 3 25.16 7.30 4.44
C ASN A 3 24.20 7.73 4.48
N ASN A 4 23.35 7.20 4.28
CA ASN A 4 22.48 7.99 4.54
C ASN A 4 21.19 7.31 4.74
N LEU A 5 20.34 7.98 5.47
CA LEU A 5 19.00 7.57 5.78
C LEU A 5 18.19 7.35 4.51
N ALA A 6 18.41 8.20 3.51
CA ALA A 6 17.70 8.07 2.23
C ALA A 6 18.02 6.75 1.55
N GLU A 7 19.30 6.33 1.60
CA GLU A 7 19.67 5.06 0.99
C GLU A 7 19.14 3.87 1.78
N LEU A 8 19.14 3.96 3.11
CA LEU A 8 18.58 2.91 3.95
C LEU A 8 17.08 2.77 3.70
N LYS A 9 16.38 3.88 3.54
CA LYS A 9 14.96 3.85 3.22
C LYS A 9 14.71 3.21 1.87
N ARG A 10 15.54 3.51 0.87
CA ARG A 10 15.40 2.92 -0.46
C ARG A 10 15.62 1.40 -0.40
N ILE A 11 16.60 0.95 0.36
CA ILE A 11 16.84 -0.47 0.54
C ILE A 11 15.65 -1.14 1.19
N GLY A 12 15.07 -0.51 2.21
CA GLY A 12 13.87 -1.02 2.88
C GLY A 12 12.68 -1.12 1.95
N LEU A 13 12.48 -0.10 1.11
CA LEU A 13 11.40 -0.12 0.11
C LEU A 13 11.59 -1.27 -0.87
N VAL A 14 12.80 -1.42 -1.41
CA VAL A 14 13.09 -2.48 -2.37
C VAL A 14 12.88 -3.85 -1.74
N ASN A 15 13.30 -4.03 -0.50
CA ASN A 15 13.13 -5.30 0.20
C ASN A 15 11.65 -5.62 0.41
N THR A 16 10.84 -4.63 0.77
CA THR A 16 9.41 -4.82 0.94
C THR A 16 8.75 -5.18 -0.40
N LEU A 17 9.11 -4.47 -1.46
CA LEU A 17 8.58 -4.77 -2.79
C LEU A 17 8.96 -6.19 -3.22
N ARG A 18 10.21 -6.58 -2.95
CA ARG A 18 10.67 -7.92 -3.31
C ARG A 18 9.90 -9.01 -2.58
N SER A 19 9.48 -8.76 -1.34
CA SER A 19 8.74 -9.73 -0.56
C SER A 19 7.28 -9.82 -0.95
N CYS A 20 6.76 -8.86 -1.72
CA CYS A 20 5.37 -8.84 -2.12
C CYS A 20 5.16 -9.83 -3.29
N ARG A 21 4.10 -10.63 -3.20
CA ARG A 21 3.83 -11.63 -4.22
C ARG A 21 3.62 -11.05 -5.61
N LEU A 22 3.10 -9.82 -5.68
CA LEU A 22 2.88 -9.17 -6.97
C LEU A 22 4.16 -9.00 -7.77
N PHE A 23 5.30 -8.87 -7.09
CA PHE A 23 6.56 -8.56 -7.74
C PHE A 23 7.56 -9.70 -7.67
N THR A 24 7.07 -10.90 -7.40
CA THR A 24 7.91 -12.10 -7.35
C THR A 24 8.65 -12.29 -8.67
N GLY A 25 9.95 -12.43 -8.59
CA GLY A 25 10.75 -12.69 -9.79
C GLY A 25 11.20 -11.46 -10.56
N LEU A 26 10.80 -10.25 -10.14
CA LEU A 26 11.25 -9.06 -10.85
C LEU A 26 12.73 -8.80 -10.59
N PRO A 27 13.50 -8.44 -11.63
CA PRO A 27 14.89 -8.05 -11.46
C PRO A 27 15.04 -6.79 -10.62
N LEU A 28 16.18 -6.62 -9.98
CA LEU A 28 16.45 -5.46 -9.14
C LEU A 28 16.20 -4.12 -9.85
N PRO A 29 16.62 -3.91 -11.11
CA PRO A 29 16.32 -2.63 -11.76
C PRO A 29 14.85 -2.29 -11.83
N ASP A 30 13.98 -3.30 -12.04
CA ASP A 30 12.54 -3.07 -12.09
C ASP A 30 12.00 -2.72 -10.71
N LEU A 31 12.50 -3.40 -9.65
CA LEU A 31 12.10 -3.07 -8.29
C LEU A 31 12.54 -1.65 -7.91
N GLU A 32 13.71 -1.23 -8.37
CA GLU A 32 14.18 0.12 -8.11
C GLU A 32 13.34 1.18 -8.81
N ASN A 33 12.88 0.89 -10.02
CA ASN A 33 11.98 1.79 -10.75
C ASN A 33 10.64 1.93 -10.01
N ILE A 34 10.12 0.83 -9.48
CA ILE A 34 8.89 0.87 -8.71
C ILE A 34 9.10 1.62 -7.39
N ALA A 35 10.23 1.38 -6.73
CA ALA A 35 10.54 2.09 -5.48
C ALA A 35 10.59 3.60 -5.69
N ALA A 36 11.06 4.04 -6.84
CA ALA A 36 11.17 5.47 -7.14
C ALA A 36 9.82 6.19 -7.20
N ILE A 37 8.73 5.46 -7.48
CA ILE A 37 7.38 6.05 -7.54
C ILE A 37 6.55 5.68 -6.33
N THR A 38 7.16 5.13 -5.31
CA THR A 38 6.45 4.63 -4.12
C THR A 38 6.60 5.65 -2.99
N ILE A 39 5.50 5.89 -2.29
CA ILE A 39 5.47 6.79 -1.14
C ILE A 39 5.23 5.97 0.11
N SER A 40 6.06 6.16 1.13
CA SER A 40 5.88 5.52 2.43
C SER A 40 4.98 6.38 3.31
N LYS A 41 4.01 5.75 3.95
CA LYS A 41 3.10 6.43 4.88
C LYS A 41 3.08 5.71 6.21
N ALA A 42 3.21 6.47 7.30
CA ALA A 42 3.12 5.94 8.64
C ALA A 42 1.71 6.20 9.18
N LEU A 43 1.13 5.19 9.81
CA LEU A 43 -0.20 5.28 10.39
C LEU A 43 -0.12 4.95 11.88
N ALA A 44 -0.76 5.76 12.70
CA ALA A 44 -0.94 5.43 14.10
C ALA A 44 -2.05 4.40 14.24
N LYS A 45 -2.08 3.71 15.37
CA LYS A 45 -3.18 2.78 15.67
C LYS A 45 -4.52 3.51 15.51
N ASP A 46 -5.45 2.86 14.85
CA ASP A 46 -6.81 3.33 14.57
C ASP A 46 -6.91 4.47 13.55
N GLU A 47 -5.80 4.90 12.99
CA GLU A 47 -5.82 5.91 11.94
C GLU A 47 -6.33 5.29 10.64
N TYR A 48 -7.18 6.02 9.92
CA TYR A 48 -7.71 5.57 8.64
C TYR A 48 -6.76 5.92 7.51
N LEU A 49 -6.55 4.96 6.62
CA LEU A 49 -5.77 5.18 5.41
C LEU A 49 -6.64 5.76 4.31
N PHE A 50 -7.86 5.23 4.18
CA PHE A 50 -8.85 5.76 3.26
C PHE A 50 -10.24 5.30 3.69
N HIS A 51 -11.25 5.97 3.12
CA HIS A 51 -12.65 5.65 3.34
C HIS A 51 -13.29 5.17 2.05
N GLU A 52 -14.34 4.39 2.17
CA GLU A 52 -15.12 3.93 1.03
C GLU A 52 -15.55 5.13 0.20
N GLY A 53 -15.36 5.05 -1.11
CA GLY A 53 -15.71 6.13 -2.01
C GLY A 53 -14.67 7.22 -2.14
N GLY A 54 -13.63 7.19 -1.30
CA GLY A 54 -12.56 8.18 -1.38
C GLY A 54 -11.75 8.05 -2.66
N PRO A 55 -11.04 9.12 -3.05
CA PRO A 55 -10.26 9.10 -4.29
C PRO A 55 -9.20 8.00 -4.28
N ALA A 56 -9.13 7.24 -5.35
CA ALA A 56 -8.20 6.13 -5.45
C ALA A 56 -6.89 6.61 -6.08
N HIS A 57 -5.90 6.86 -5.25
CA HIS A 57 -4.59 7.35 -5.70
C HIS A 57 -3.65 6.23 -6.15
N GLY A 58 -3.92 5.01 -5.76
CA GLY A 58 -3.08 3.87 -6.08
C GLY A 58 -3.43 2.71 -5.17
N PHE A 59 -2.55 1.71 -5.12
CA PHE A 59 -2.74 0.59 -4.21
C PHE A 59 -1.62 0.57 -3.18
N TYR A 60 -1.75 -0.31 -2.20
CA TYR A 60 -0.88 -0.30 -1.03
C TYR A 60 -0.25 -1.65 -0.78
N ILE A 61 0.93 -1.62 -0.16
CA ILE A 61 1.59 -2.81 0.38
C ILE A 61 1.90 -2.51 1.84
N VAL A 62 1.60 -3.44 2.73
CA VAL A 62 1.95 -3.28 4.14
C VAL A 62 3.43 -3.56 4.31
N GLN A 63 4.17 -2.61 4.86
CA GLN A 63 5.59 -2.81 5.18
C GLN A 63 5.74 -3.41 6.57
N CYS A 64 5.01 -2.89 7.54
CA CYS A 64 4.94 -3.48 8.88
C CYS A 64 3.63 -3.06 9.52
N GLY A 65 3.14 -3.85 10.46
CA GLY A 65 1.89 -3.60 11.14
C GLY A 65 0.73 -4.37 10.52
N ALA A 66 -0.46 -3.82 10.61
CA ALA A 66 -1.66 -4.49 10.10
C ALA A 66 -2.73 -3.48 9.72
N VAL A 67 -3.40 -3.72 8.60
CA VAL A 67 -4.48 -2.85 8.10
C VAL A 67 -5.76 -3.67 7.99
N ASN A 68 -6.82 -3.16 8.63
CA ASN A 68 -8.14 -3.77 8.61
C ASN A 68 -8.94 -3.12 7.48
N VAL A 69 -9.29 -3.90 6.47
CA VAL A 69 -10.16 -3.45 5.38
C VAL A 69 -11.56 -3.95 5.68
N HIS A 70 -12.53 -3.04 5.75
CA HIS A 70 -13.87 -3.35 6.20
C HIS A 70 -14.90 -2.46 5.54
N ARG A 71 -16.16 -2.86 5.64
CA ARG A 71 -17.30 -2.05 5.23
C ARG A 71 -18.20 -1.85 6.44
N VAL A 72 -18.91 -0.73 6.46
CA VAL A 72 -19.88 -0.45 7.51
C VAL A 72 -21.29 -0.65 6.94
N SER A 73 -22.07 -1.50 7.58
CA SER A 73 -23.43 -1.76 7.14
C SER A 73 -24.34 -0.56 7.42
N ALA A 74 -25.56 -0.58 6.85
CA ALA A 74 -26.53 0.48 7.07
C ALA A 74 -26.86 0.66 8.55
N GLY A 75 -26.73 -0.40 9.34
CA GLY A 75 -26.96 -0.32 10.78
C GLY A 75 -25.73 0.12 11.58
N GLY A 76 -24.67 0.52 10.91
CA GLY A 76 -23.45 0.98 11.58
C GLY A 76 -22.52 -0.14 12.03
N LYS A 77 -22.81 -1.39 11.63
CA LYS A 77 -21.98 -2.51 12.05
C LYS A 77 -20.81 -2.70 11.10
N GLU A 78 -19.61 -2.81 11.67
CA GLU A 78 -18.40 -3.02 10.90
C GLU A 78 -18.33 -4.48 10.46
N GLN A 79 -18.04 -4.71 9.17
CA GLN A 79 -17.85 -6.04 8.62
C GLN A 79 -16.47 -6.12 8.04
N VAL A 80 -15.59 -6.89 8.67
CA VAL A 80 -14.20 -7.03 8.23
C VAL A 80 -14.17 -7.86 6.96
N ILE A 81 -13.54 -7.31 5.91
CA ILE A 81 -13.32 -8.03 4.67
C ILE A 81 -12.02 -8.83 4.80
N HIS A 82 -10.95 -8.18 5.26
CA HIS A 82 -9.66 -8.83 5.40
C HIS A 82 -8.72 -7.97 6.24
N VAL A 83 -7.77 -8.62 6.93
CA VAL A 83 -6.69 -7.92 7.63
C VAL A 83 -5.41 -8.21 6.85
N PHE A 84 -4.77 -7.15 6.36
CA PHE A 84 -3.54 -7.27 5.58
C PHE A 84 -2.34 -7.02 6.48
N ARG A 85 -1.30 -7.83 6.30
CA ARG A 85 -0.08 -7.78 7.11
C ARG A 85 1.14 -7.61 6.22
N ALA A 86 2.31 -7.54 6.84
CA ALA A 86 3.57 -7.25 6.12
C ALA A 86 3.74 -8.11 4.86
N GLY A 87 4.07 -7.46 3.75
CA GLY A 87 4.27 -8.10 2.46
C GLY A 87 3.02 -8.25 1.62
N GLU A 88 1.84 -8.03 2.20
CA GLU A 88 0.58 -8.18 1.46
C GLU A 88 0.15 -6.87 0.82
N SER A 89 -0.41 -6.98 -0.39
CA SER A 89 -0.94 -5.82 -1.12
C SER A 89 -2.45 -5.78 -1.03
N PHE A 90 -3.02 -4.59 -1.16
CA PHE A 90 -4.46 -4.41 -1.14
C PHE A 90 -4.87 -3.15 -1.90
N ALA A 91 -6.16 -3.06 -2.22
CA ALA A 91 -6.75 -1.93 -2.97
C ALA A 91 -6.26 -1.87 -4.42
N GLU A 92 -5.83 -2.98 -4.99
CA GLU A 92 -5.36 -3.04 -6.38
C GLU A 92 -6.46 -2.69 -7.37
N VAL A 93 -7.71 -2.82 -6.99
CA VAL A 93 -8.84 -2.43 -7.84
C VAL A 93 -8.77 -0.95 -8.22
N ALA A 94 -8.05 -0.13 -7.44
CA ALA A 94 -7.87 1.28 -7.76
C ALA A 94 -7.17 1.49 -9.11
N LEU A 95 -6.43 0.49 -9.59
CA LEU A 95 -5.76 0.60 -10.89
C LEU A 95 -6.73 0.43 -12.05
N ALA A 96 -7.86 -0.22 -11.81
CA ALA A 96 -8.79 -0.59 -12.87
C ALA A 96 -10.10 0.20 -12.86
N THR A 97 -10.33 1.05 -11.86
CA THR A 97 -11.60 1.73 -11.73
C THR A 97 -11.40 3.19 -11.37
N ALA A 98 -12.35 4.03 -11.76
CA ALA A 98 -12.38 5.44 -11.40
C ALA A 98 -13.37 5.71 -10.26
N THR A 99 -13.97 4.67 -9.68
CA THR A 99 -15.08 4.87 -8.74
C THR A 99 -14.64 5.04 -7.29
N GLY A 100 -13.35 5.01 -7.01
CA GLY A 100 -12.85 5.16 -5.65
C GLY A 100 -12.71 3.82 -4.93
N TYR A 101 -12.35 3.88 -3.66
CA TYR A 101 -12.12 2.68 -2.88
C TYR A 101 -13.43 2.00 -2.51
N PRO A 102 -13.49 0.67 -2.56
CA PRO A 102 -14.74 -0.06 -2.28
C PRO A 102 -14.98 -0.33 -0.80
N ALA A 103 -14.10 0.12 0.08
CA ALA A 103 -14.18 -0.15 1.51
C ALA A 103 -13.35 0.86 2.28
N ASP A 104 -13.42 0.78 3.60
CA ASP A 104 -12.58 1.58 4.50
C ASP A 104 -11.33 0.78 4.85
N ALA A 105 -10.25 1.47 5.16
CA ALA A 105 -9.01 0.83 5.63
C ALA A 105 -8.48 1.58 6.86
N ARG A 106 -8.27 0.84 7.95
CA ARG A 106 -7.83 1.41 9.23
C ARG A 106 -6.66 0.60 9.78
N ALA A 107 -5.66 1.28 10.32
CA ALA A 107 -4.54 0.62 10.97
C ALA A 107 -4.98 0.01 12.30
N LEU A 108 -4.63 -1.25 12.53
CA LEU A 108 -4.95 -1.93 13.79
C LEU A 108 -3.90 -1.66 14.86
N GLU A 109 -2.73 -1.21 14.44
CA GLU A 109 -1.60 -0.91 15.30
C GLU A 109 -0.72 0.09 14.55
N ALA A 110 0.37 0.53 15.15
CA ALA A 110 1.30 1.40 14.43
C ALA A 110 1.76 0.65 13.18
N THR A 111 1.58 1.27 12.01
CA THR A 111 1.71 0.59 10.73
C THR A 111 2.47 1.46 9.75
N GLN A 112 3.26 0.84 8.89
CA GLN A 112 3.80 1.53 7.73
C GLN A 112 3.30 0.85 6.48
N VAL A 113 2.79 1.65 5.53
CA VAL A 113 2.34 1.15 4.24
C VAL A 113 3.09 1.88 3.15
N LEU A 114 3.18 1.22 2.01
CA LEU A 114 3.75 1.80 0.80
C LEU A 114 2.61 2.08 -0.16
N LEU A 115 2.51 3.33 -0.61
CA LEU A 115 1.54 3.70 -1.65
C LEU A 115 2.25 3.62 -3.00
N LEU A 116 1.75 2.76 -3.86
CA LEU A 116 2.21 2.66 -5.23
C LEU A 116 1.23 3.48 -6.08
N GLN A 117 1.69 4.65 -6.50
CA GLN A 117 0.82 5.62 -7.16
C GLN A 117 0.34 5.11 -8.50
N LYS A 118 -0.95 5.27 -8.75
CA LYS A 118 -1.60 4.75 -9.96
C LYS A 118 -0.91 5.24 -11.23
N ASP A 119 -0.69 6.54 -11.34
CA ASP A 119 -0.13 7.10 -12.56
C ASP A 119 1.30 6.61 -12.81
N GLY A 120 2.09 6.49 -11.75
CA GLY A 120 3.46 5.99 -11.84
C GLY A 120 3.50 4.52 -12.27
N ILE A 121 2.63 3.70 -11.66
CA ILE A 121 2.56 2.28 -12.02
C ILE A 121 2.12 2.11 -13.47
N LEU A 122 1.08 2.82 -13.88
CA LEU A 122 0.59 2.71 -15.25
C LEU A 122 1.64 3.17 -16.27
N ALA A 123 2.45 4.17 -15.91
CA ALA A 123 3.53 4.62 -16.78
C ALA A 123 4.60 3.54 -16.95
N LEU A 124 4.88 2.76 -15.90
CA LEU A 124 5.88 1.69 -15.98
C LEU A 124 5.41 0.50 -16.80
N LEU A 125 4.10 0.36 -17.03
CA LEU A 125 3.56 -0.75 -17.80
C LEU A 125 3.55 -0.50 -19.31
N LYS A 126 3.95 0.69 -19.71
CA LYS A 126 3.98 1.01 -21.14
C LYS A 126 5.20 0.45 -21.82
#